data_efd962ccde8b805034e6f469d08d73e2
#
_entry.id   efd962ccde8b805034e6f469d08d73e2
#
_cell.length_a   1.000
_cell.length_b   1.000
_cell.length_c   1.000
_cell.angle_alpha   90.00
_cell.angle_beta   90.00
_cell.angle_gamma   90.00
#
_symmetry.space_group_name_H-M   'P 1'
#
loop_
_entity.id
_entity.type
_entity.pdbx_description
1 polymer ?
#
loop_
_entity_poly.entity_id
_entity_poly.type
_entity_poly.pdbx_seq_one_letter_code
_entity_poly.pdbx_strand_id
1 'polypeptide(L)'
;MLESIVATEDSTTLALRDSKKLHLILTSDEMKRVKEIIELLTCFKKKTDTFGSETDITISLIIPTFKGFKDLLQQVQVNESAMIKDMKQHMLVKLQSKYNPEQKEYLSQCAFLDPRLKKMLCLKLMFLQRE
;
A
#
# COMPACT_ATOMS: atom_id res chain seq x y z
N MET A 1 -8.71 0.66 13.11
CA MET A 1 -8.89 1.95 13.81
C MET A 1 -9.42 3.04 12.90
N LEU A 2 -8.72 3.46 11.82
CA LEU A 2 -9.24 4.52 10.93
C LEU A 2 -10.58 4.17 10.28
N GLU A 3 -10.74 2.93 9.81
CA GLU A 3 -12.00 2.42 9.26
C GLU A 3 -13.16 2.50 10.27
N SER A 4 -12.88 2.22 11.56
CA SER A 4 -13.87 2.33 12.63
C SER A 4 -14.29 3.79 12.87
N ILE A 5 -13.37 4.74 12.79
CA ILE A 5 -13.68 6.18 12.92
C ILE A 5 -14.65 6.62 11.83
N VAL A 6 -14.44 6.20 10.59
CA VAL A 6 -15.34 6.52 9.48
C VAL A 6 -16.70 5.84 9.63
N ALA A 7 -16.70 4.55 10.07
CA ALA A 7 -17.96 3.81 10.25
C ALA A 7 -18.83 4.34 11.39
N THR A 8 -18.22 4.98 12.41
CA THR A 8 -18.91 5.53 13.58
C THR A 8 -18.94 7.06 13.61
N GLU A 9 -18.75 7.73 12.46
CA GLU A 9 -18.63 9.20 12.35
C GLU A 9 -19.77 9.93 13.07
N ASP A 10 -21.02 9.57 12.77
CA ASP A 10 -22.21 10.22 13.34
C ASP A 10 -22.32 9.98 14.85
N SER A 11 -22.15 8.73 15.29
CA SER A 11 -22.23 8.36 16.70
C SER A 11 -21.15 9.02 17.53
N THR A 12 -19.90 9.06 17.00
CA THR A 12 -18.77 9.69 17.68
C THR A 12 -18.96 11.21 17.76
N THR A 13 -19.48 11.84 16.70
CA THR A 13 -19.77 13.27 16.68
C THR A 13 -20.84 13.63 17.72
N LEU A 14 -21.90 12.84 17.85
CA LEU A 14 -22.93 13.03 18.86
C LEU A 14 -22.36 12.91 20.27
N ALA A 15 -21.61 11.85 20.56
CA ALA A 15 -21.00 11.62 21.87
C ALA A 15 -20.02 12.75 22.26
N LEU A 16 -19.26 13.28 21.30
CA LEU A 16 -18.33 14.40 21.54
C LEU A 16 -19.06 15.71 21.81
N ARG A 17 -20.21 15.94 21.15
CA ARG A 17 -21.09 17.11 21.44
C ARG A 17 -21.66 17.02 22.83
N ASP A 18 -22.21 15.87 23.24
CA ASP A 18 -22.77 15.65 24.56
C ASP A 18 -21.72 15.82 25.67
N SER A 19 -20.48 15.38 25.40
CA SER A 19 -19.34 15.51 26.31
C SER A 19 -18.70 16.92 26.29
N LYS A 20 -19.23 17.87 25.52
CA LYS A 20 -18.67 19.23 25.33
C LYS A 20 -17.22 19.25 24.82
N LYS A 21 -16.77 18.21 24.13
CA LYS A 21 -15.42 18.08 23.56
C LYS A 21 -15.42 18.41 22.07
N LEU A 22 -15.96 19.53 21.69
CA LEU A 22 -16.15 19.96 20.30
C LEU A 22 -14.84 20.07 19.53
N HIS A 23 -13.71 20.34 20.20
CA HIS A 23 -12.39 20.45 19.59
C HIS A 23 -11.83 19.13 19.07
N LEU A 24 -12.44 17.98 19.43
CA LEU A 24 -12.07 16.65 18.94
C LEU A 24 -12.92 16.19 17.75
N ILE A 25 -13.93 16.95 17.37
CA ILE A 25 -14.76 16.62 16.20
C ILE A 25 -13.94 16.89 14.95
N LEU A 26 -13.79 15.85 14.09
CA LEU A 26 -13.13 16.00 12.80
C LEU A 26 -13.95 16.91 11.87
N THR A 27 -13.27 17.81 11.21
CA THR A 27 -13.86 18.64 10.14
C THR A 27 -14.15 17.77 8.90
N SER A 28 -15.01 18.25 8.03
CA SER A 28 -15.33 17.57 6.76
C SER A 28 -14.08 17.33 5.90
N ASP A 29 -13.13 18.28 5.90
CA ASP A 29 -11.87 18.14 5.16
C ASP A 29 -10.94 17.10 5.79
N GLU A 30 -10.87 17.04 7.12
CA GLU A 30 -10.10 16.00 7.82
C GLU A 30 -10.70 14.62 7.59
N MET A 31 -12.00 14.48 7.63
CA MET A 31 -12.69 13.24 7.33
C MET A 31 -12.43 12.77 5.89
N LYS A 32 -12.43 13.69 4.93
CA LYS A 32 -12.06 13.38 3.55
C LYS A 32 -10.63 12.84 3.46
N ARG A 33 -9.67 13.49 4.13
CA ARG A 33 -8.27 13.03 4.18
C ARG A 33 -8.14 11.64 4.81
N VAL A 34 -8.90 11.36 5.88
CA VAL A 34 -8.93 10.03 6.50
C VAL A 34 -9.40 8.97 5.50
N LYS A 35 -10.45 9.24 4.73
CA LYS A 35 -10.96 8.34 3.67
C LYS A 35 -9.90 8.09 2.59
N GLU A 36 -9.21 9.12 2.11
CA GLU A 36 -8.12 9.00 1.12
C GLU A 36 -6.95 8.14 1.67
N ILE A 37 -6.59 8.29 2.95
CA ILE A 37 -5.55 7.48 3.60
C ILE A 37 -5.99 6.01 3.68
N ILE A 38 -7.23 5.73 4.08
CA ILE A 38 -7.78 4.38 4.16
C ILE A 38 -7.72 3.69 2.79
N GLU A 39 -8.14 4.39 1.74
CA GLU A 39 -8.12 3.87 0.38
C GLU A 39 -6.70 3.48 -0.05
N LEU A 40 -5.72 4.37 0.17
CA LEU A 40 -4.32 4.09 -0.13
C LEU A 40 -3.79 2.88 0.65
N LEU A 41 -4.05 2.82 1.96
CA LEU A 41 -3.51 1.77 2.83
C LEU A 41 -4.21 0.41 2.67
N THR A 42 -5.44 0.38 2.17
CA THR A 42 -6.19 -0.88 1.96
C THR A 42 -5.44 -1.83 1.01
N CYS A 43 -4.78 -1.29 -0.01
CA CYS A 43 -3.98 -2.10 -0.94
C CYS A 43 -2.80 -2.77 -0.23
N PHE A 44 -2.15 -2.07 0.70
CA PHE A 44 -1.04 -2.62 1.50
C PHE A 44 -1.54 -3.68 2.48
N LYS A 45 -2.66 -3.43 3.17
CA LYS A 45 -3.28 -4.39 4.10
C LYS A 45 -3.57 -5.72 3.40
N LYS A 46 -4.27 -5.69 2.26
CA LYS A 46 -4.60 -6.91 1.49
C LYS A 46 -3.36 -7.73 1.14
N LYS A 47 -2.26 -7.08 0.76
CA LYS A 47 -1.00 -7.76 0.43
C LYS A 47 -0.29 -8.29 1.66
N THR A 48 -0.31 -7.56 2.77
CA THR A 48 0.25 -8.02 4.05
C THR A 48 -0.49 -9.25 4.55
N ASP A 49 -1.81 -9.27 4.46
CA ASP A 49 -2.62 -10.44 4.82
C ASP A 49 -2.25 -11.68 3.97
N THR A 50 -1.96 -11.47 2.67
CA THR A 50 -1.48 -12.55 1.78
C THR A 50 -0.11 -13.09 2.24
N PHE A 51 0.81 -12.23 2.71
CA PHE A 51 2.12 -12.65 3.21
C PHE A 51 2.06 -13.33 4.58
N GLY A 52 1.04 -13.07 5.37
CA GLY A 52 0.80 -13.74 6.65
C GLY A 52 0.23 -15.15 6.53
N SER A 53 -0.02 -15.65 5.33
CA SER A 53 -0.50 -17.01 5.12
C SER A 53 0.60 -18.03 5.45
N GLU A 54 0.32 -18.94 6.36
CA GLU A 54 1.23 -20.04 6.74
C GLU A 54 1.27 -21.15 5.68
N THR A 55 0.30 -21.17 4.78
CA THR A 55 0.13 -22.24 3.79
C THR A 55 0.88 -22.03 2.49
N ASP A 56 1.30 -20.78 2.20
CA ASP A 56 1.93 -20.42 0.94
C ASP A 56 3.40 -20.02 1.09
N ILE A 57 4.22 -20.43 0.13
CA ILE A 57 5.60 -19.95 0.01
C ILE A 57 5.56 -18.50 -0.46
N THR A 58 5.82 -17.56 0.45
CA THR A 58 5.63 -16.13 0.21
C THR A 58 6.89 -15.40 -0.23
N ILE A 59 8.09 -15.97 -0.01
CA ILE A 59 9.37 -15.33 -0.32
C ILE A 59 9.51 -14.97 -1.81
N SER A 60 9.03 -15.81 -2.70
CA SER A 60 9.03 -15.58 -4.14
C SER A 60 8.11 -14.44 -4.58
N LEU A 61 7.06 -14.17 -3.78
CA LEU A 61 6.07 -13.11 -4.06
C LEU A 61 6.56 -11.71 -3.65
N ILE A 62 7.65 -11.60 -2.90
CA ILE A 62 8.15 -10.32 -2.39
C ILE A 62 8.48 -9.37 -3.56
N ILE A 63 9.30 -9.79 -4.52
CA ILE A 63 9.71 -8.94 -5.65
C ILE A 63 8.52 -8.48 -6.50
N PRO A 64 7.62 -9.37 -6.99
CA PRO A 64 6.46 -8.92 -7.76
C PRO A 64 5.52 -8.01 -6.96
N THR A 65 5.38 -8.24 -5.65
CA THR A 65 4.56 -7.36 -4.80
C THR A 65 5.20 -5.99 -4.61
N PHE A 66 6.51 -5.92 -4.38
CA PHE A 66 7.24 -4.65 -4.31
C PHE A 66 7.10 -3.84 -5.59
N LYS A 67 7.15 -4.50 -6.75
CA LYS A 67 6.89 -3.83 -8.01
C LYS A 67 5.47 -3.29 -8.09
N GLY A 68 4.47 -4.10 -7.74
CA GLY A 68 3.08 -3.66 -7.72
C GLY A 68 2.85 -2.47 -6.79
N PHE A 69 3.50 -2.43 -5.61
CA PHE A 69 3.45 -1.26 -4.73
C PHE A 69 4.14 -0.04 -5.33
N LYS A 70 5.30 -0.22 -5.97
CA LYS A 70 6.00 0.88 -6.65
C LYS A 70 5.11 1.47 -7.74
N ASP A 71 4.52 0.63 -8.59
CA ASP A 71 3.63 1.05 -9.68
C ASP A 71 2.41 1.81 -9.12
N LEU A 72 1.80 1.31 -8.04
CA LEU A 72 0.68 1.95 -7.36
C LEU A 72 1.05 3.32 -6.77
N LEU A 73 2.20 3.42 -6.10
CA LEU A 73 2.67 4.67 -5.50
C LEU A 73 3.09 5.72 -6.53
N GLN A 74 3.50 5.29 -7.73
CA GLN A 74 3.85 6.17 -8.85
C GLN A 74 2.63 6.65 -9.65
N GLN A 75 1.49 5.98 -9.53
CA GLN A 75 0.25 6.43 -10.16
C GLN A 75 -0.25 7.72 -9.49
N VAL A 76 -0.34 8.79 -10.26
CA VAL A 76 -0.90 10.08 -9.83
C VAL A 76 -2.36 10.13 -10.26
N GLN A 77 -3.26 10.26 -9.31
CA GLN A 77 -4.68 10.51 -9.59
C GLN A 77 -4.91 12.02 -9.72
N VAL A 78 -5.82 12.41 -10.62
CA VAL A 78 -6.06 13.83 -10.97
C VAL A 78 -6.51 14.65 -9.76
N ASN A 79 -7.20 14.04 -8.79
CA ASN A 79 -7.80 14.73 -7.63
C ASN A 79 -7.12 14.39 -6.29
N GLU A 80 -5.88 13.89 -6.29
CA GLU A 80 -5.17 13.59 -5.05
C GLU A 80 -4.78 14.84 -4.28
N SER A 81 -5.03 14.84 -2.97
CA SER A 81 -4.55 15.91 -2.08
C SER A 81 -3.02 15.97 -2.04
N ALA A 82 -2.46 17.15 -1.78
CA ALA A 82 -1.00 17.34 -1.65
C ALA A 82 -0.42 16.40 -0.57
N MET A 83 -1.17 16.20 0.53
CA MET A 83 -0.78 15.29 1.62
C MET A 83 -0.62 13.84 1.15
N ILE A 84 -1.54 13.33 0.31
CA ILE A 84 -1.45 11.96 -0.23
C ILE A 84 -0.26 11.82 -1.19
N LYS A 85 0.00 12.83 -2.01
CA LYS A 85 1.18 12.83 -2.90
C LYS A 85 2.48 12.76 -2.11
N ASP A 86 2.60 13.56 -1.06
CA ASP A 86 3.76 13.57 -0.17
C ASP A 86 3.91 12.25 0.57
N MET A 87 2.81 11.69 1.10
CA MET A 87 2.80 10.37 1.72
C MET A 87 3.25 9.27 0.75
N LYS A 88 2.75 9.25 -0.49
CA LYS A 88 3.17 8.30 -1.53
C LYS A 88 4.66 8.42 -1.82
N GLN A 89 5.19 9.63 -1.92
CA GLN A 89 6.61 9.88 -2.17
C GLN A 89 7.48 9.33 -1.03
N HIS A 90 7.12 9.60 0.22
CA HIS A 90 7.84 9.09 1.39
C HIS A 90 7.79 7.55 1.47
N MET A 91 6.63 6.95 1.19
CA MET A 91 6.47 5.49 1.14
C MET A 91 7.34 4.89 0.02
N LEU A 92 7.41 5.53 -1.15
CA LEU A 92 8.22 5.08 -2.28
C LEU A 92 9.71 5.05 -1.92
N VAL A 93 10.23 6.13 -1.31
CA VAL A 93 11.63 6.21 -0.86
C VAL A 93 11.93 5.10 0.16
N LYS A 94 11.06 4.90 1.15
CA LYS A 94 11.22 3.82 2.14
C LYS A 94 11.15 2.44 1.52
N LEU A 95 10.26 2.22 0.56
CA LEU A 95 10.15 0.96 -0.16
C LEU A 95 11.44 0.65 -0.95
N GLN A 96 12.00 1.64 -1.64
CA GLN A 96 13.22 1.47 -2.44
C GLN A 96 14.47 1.16 -1.59
N SER A 97 14.55 1.74 -0.39
CA SER A 97 15.65 1.55 0.55
C SER A 97 15.51 0.31 1.44
N LYS A 98 14.37 -0.42 1.37
CA LYS A 98 14.06 -1.53 2.28
C LYS A 98 15.04 -2.68 2.21
N TYR A 99 15.51 -3.02 1.01
CA TYR A 99 16.44 -4.13 0.78
C TYR A 99 17.73 -3.64 0.14
N ASN A 100 18.86 -4.17 0.61
CA ASN A 100 20.15 -3.95 -0.01
C ASN A 100 20.27 -4.71 -1.37
N PRO A 101 21.30 -4.45 -2.19
CA PRO A 101 21.46 -5.10 -3.48
C PRO A 101 21.54 -6.64 -3.40
N GLU A 102 22.28 -7.17 -2.42
CA GLU A 102 22.42 -8.63 -2.22
C GLU A 102 21.09 -9.30 -1.87
N GLN A 103 20.31 -8.68 -0.98
CA GLN A 103 18.97 -9.17 -0.64
C GLN A 103 18.03 -9.13 -1.83
N LYS A 104 18.10 -8.10 -2.67
CA LYS A 104 17.29 -7.99 -3.90
C LYS A 104 17.66 -9.09 -4.89
N GLU A 105 18.94 -9.39 -5.04
CA GLU A 105 19.41 -10.48 -5.90
C GLU A 105 18.88 -11.83 -5.41
N TYR A 106 19.05 -12.15 -4.13
CA TYR A 106 18.52 -13.36 -3.52
C TYR A 106 17.00 -13.51 -3.73
N LEU A 107 16.23 -12.46 -3.44
CA LEU A 107 14.79 -12.45 -3.62
C LEU A 107 14.38 -12.63 -5.09
N SER A 108 15.19 -12.09 -6.02
CA SER A 108 14.98 -12.26 -7.46
C SER A 108 15.20 -13.70 -7.90
N GLN A 109 16.22 -14.37 -7.34
CA GLN A 109 16.47 -15.79 -7.58
C GLN A 109 15.30 -16.65 -7.07
N CYS A 110 14.80 -16.37 -5.85
CA CYS A 110 13.63 -17.05 -5.30
C CYS A 110 12.39 -16.88 -6.19
N ALA A 111 12.16 -15.67 -6.71
CA ALA A 111 11.05 -15.40 -7.61
C ALA A 111 11.21 -16.11 -8.96
N PHE A 112 12.44 -16.21 -9.47
CA PHE A 112 12.73 -16.90 -10.73
C PHE A 112 12.52 -18.42 -10.63
N LEU A 113 12.84 -19.01 -9.50
CA LEU A 113 12.67 -20.44 -9.26
C LEU A 113 11.21 -20.85 -9.03
N ASP A 114 10.32 -19.93 -8.70
CA ASP A 114 8.92 -20.22 -8.46
C ASP A 114 8.16 -20.48 -9.77
N PRO A 115 7.66 -21.72 -10.01
CA PRO A 115 6.97 -22.06 -11.26
C PRO A 115 5.68 -21.27 -11.46
N ARG A 116 5.05 -20.76 -10.38
CA ARG A 116 3.84 -19.94 -10.45
C ARG A 116 4.12 -18.58 -11.11
N LEU A 117 5.36 -18.08 -10.99
CA LEU A 117 5.78 -16.77 -11.50
C LEU A 117 6.43 -16.84 -12.89
N LYS A 118 6.76 -18.05 -13.40
CA LYS A 118 7.44 -18.22 -14.70
C LYS A 118 6.71 -17.52 -15.84
N LYS A 119 5.39 -17.61 -15.93
CA LYS A 119 4.60 -16.95 -16.96
C LYS A 119 4.71 -15.43 -16.89
N MET A 120 4.75 -14.85 -15.69
CA MET A 120 4.89 -13.40 -15.47
C MET A 120 6.29 -12.89 -15.82
N LEU A 121 7.32 -13.68 -15.51
CA LEU A 121 8.73 -13.34 -15.77
C LEU A 121 9.08 -13.49 -17.24
N CYS A 122 8.60 -14.56 -17.93
CA CYS A 122 8.81 -14.75 -19.37
C CYS A 122 8.23 -13.61 -20.21
N LEU A 123 7.01 -13.16 -19.90
CA LEU A 123 6.40 -12.02 -20.58
C LEU A 123 7.25 -10.75 -20.44
N LYS A 124 7.91 -10.55 -19.31
CA LYS A 124 8.75 -9.38 -19.06
C LYS A 124 10.10 -9.42 -19.74
N LEU A 125 10.76 -10.58 -19.79
CA LEU A 125 12.01 -10.75 -20.53
C LEU A 125 11.80 -10.52 -22.03
N MET A 126 10.63 -10.90 -22.57
CA MET A 126 10.28 -10.60 -23.97
C MET A 126 10.05 -9.10 -24.23
N PHE A 127 9.65 -8.31 -23.23
CA PHE A 127 9.49 -6.86 -23.39
C PHE A 127 10.80 -6.07 -23.16
N LEU A 128 11.76 -6.59 -22.37
CA LEU A 128 13.04 -5.95 -22.11
C LEU A 128 14.08 -6.18 -23.24
N GLN A 129 13.85 -7.13 -24.14
CA GLN A 129 14.71 -7.35 -25.32
C GLN A 129 14.32 -6.50 -26.54
N ARG A 130 13.37 -5.58 -26.40
CA ARG A 130 12.90 -4.70 -27.49
C ARG A 130 13.25 -3.22 -27.31
N GLU A 131 14.11 -2.89 -26.35
CA GLU A 131 14.82 -1.61 -26.25
C GLU A 131 16.32 -1.88 -26.51
#